data_7800724ea7153209003cd89772e7fa67
#
_entry.id   7800724ea7153209003cd89772e7fa67
#
_cell.length_a   1.000
_cell.length_b   1.000
_cell.length_c   1.000
_cell.angle_alpha   90.00
_cell.angle_beta   90.00
_cell.angle_gamma   90.00
#
_symmetry.space_group_name_H-M   'P 1'
#
loop_
_entity.id
_entity.type
_entity.pdbx_description
1 polymer ?
#
loop_
_entity_poly.entity_id
_entity_poly.type
_entity_poly.pdbx_seq_one_letter_code
_entity_poly.pdbx_strand_id
1 'polypeptide(L)'
;MIPLFDCHCDTISRVMTEGGSLRKNSFHTDLERLRKFTPCAQVFAVCAETLDRPVEKARAMLRRLNREIEKNSDIVMLCLNFHDIKKASELGKVAALISVEGCEQISSLESAYQDGVRVLHPTWNFDNELCGAAAGSGKGLTEKGRAFVRKAQRMGFILDMSHISERGFWDTLEVCEKPVIAGHSNAKALCNVPRNLTDEQFNALVTVGGGAGINLYPEFLGLGKNINAVIAHIEHFLSLGGERSVFLGCDFDGIGSTPMGICGVQELDMLYNELLKRNYPETLVRALFWDNLYDIMEKIL
;
A
#
# COMPACT_ATOMS: atom_id res chain seq x y z
N MET A 1 -0.85 23.50 -0.37
CA MET A 1 -1.42 22.37 -1.17
C MET A 1 -1.36 21.12 -0.30
N ILE A 2 -2.36 20.26 -0.37
CA ILE A 2 -2.41 19.02 0.42
C ILE A 2 -1.46 18.00 -0.22
N PRO A 3 -0.53 17.40 0.51
CA PRO A 3 0.30 16.33 0.02
C PRO A 3 -0.47 15.00 0.05
N LEU A 4 -0.03 14.01 -0.74
CA LEU A 4 -0.59 12.66 -0.70
C LEU A 4 0.48 11.62 -1.05
N PHE A 5 0.69 10.65 -0.17
CA PHE A 5 1.37 9.42 -0.47
C PHE A 5 0.45 8.25 -0.10
N ASP A 6 -0.17 7.66 -1.10
CA ASP A 6 -1.06 6.50 -0.92
C ASP A 6 -0.30 5.20 -1.23
N CYS A 7 -0.33 4.28 -0.27
CA CYS A 7 0.48 3.06 -0.30
C CYS A 7 -0.10 1.95 -1.16
N HIS A 8 -1.39 2.03 -1.59
CA HIS A 8 -2.00 0.94 -2.34
C HIS A 8 -3.20 1.37 -3.19
N CYS A 9 -3.19 1.00 -4.48
CA CYS A 9 -4.38 1.00 -5.33
C CYS A 9 -4.28 -0.06 -6.44
N ASP A 10 -5.43 -0.64 -6.84
CA ASP A 10 -5.55 -1.67 -7.89
C ASP A 10 -6.06 -1.13 -9.22
N THR A 11 -5.89 0.15 -9.48
CA THR A 11 -6.43 0.82 -10.68
C THR A 11 -6.00 0.12 -11.98
N ILE A 12 -4.81 -0.48 -12.03
CA ILE A 12 -4.38 -1.20 -13.23
C ILE A 12 -5.21 -2.47 -13.49
N SER A 13 -5.68 -3.14 -12.44
CA SER A 13 -6.58 -4.30 -12.56
C SER A 13 -7.90 -3.90 -13.23
N ARG A 14 -8.47 -2.75 -12.82
CA ARG A 14 -9.67 -2.19 -13.43
C ARG A 14 -9.44 -1.77 -14.88
N VAL A 15 -8.31 -1.12 -15.19
CA VAL A 15 -7.92 -0.77 -16.56
C VAL A 15 -7.77 -2.02 -17.44
N MET A 16 -7.29 -3.13 -16.91
CA MET A 16 -7.14 -4.38 -17.65
C MET A 16 -8.48 -5.06 -17.93
N THR A 17 -9.42 -5.03 -16.99
CA THR A 17 -10.71 -5.74 -17.08
C THR A 17 -11.81 -4.92 -17.75
N GLU A 18 -11.88 -3.63 -17.45
CA GLU A 18 -12.95 -2.74 -17.91
C GLU A 18 -12.50 -1.81 -19.04
N GLY A 19 -11.19 -1.78 -19.34
CA GLY A 19 -10.63 -0.86 -20.31
C GLY A 19 -10.33 0.53 -19.74
N GLY A 20 -10.00 1.49 -20.60
CA GLY A 20 -9.69 2.86 -20.18
C GLY A 20 -8.19 3.13 -20.03
N SER A 21 -7.84 4.13 -19.23
CA SER A 21 -6.49 4.65 -19.06
C SER A 21 -6.24 5.05 -17.62
N LEU A 22 -4.98 5.01 -17.19
CA LEU A 22 -4.59 5.58 -15.90
C LEU A 22 -4.71 7.11 -15.88
N ARG A 23 -4.63 7.77 -17.04
CA ARG A 23 -4.68 9.25 -17.08
C ARG A 23 -5.99 9.80 -16.54
N LYS A 24 -7.09 9.28 -17.08
CA LYS A 24 -8.45 9.67 -16.69
C LYS A 24 -9.39 8.49 -16.86
N ASN A 25 -10.17 8.21 -15.83
CA ASN A 25 -11.13 7.12 -15.80
C ASN A 25 -12.29 7.43 -14.83
N SER A 26 -13.25 6.50 -14.73
CA SER A 26 -14.38 6.57 -13.80
C SER A 26 -14.18 5.75 -12.55
N PHE A 27 -12.99 5.19 -12.31
CA PHE A 27 -12.63 4.38 -11.17
C PHE A 27 -12.33 5.25 -9.93
N HIS A 28 -11.89 4.65 -8.82
CA HIS A 28 -11.59 5.42 -7.62
C HIS A 28 -10.37 6.33 -7.79
N THR A 29 -9.38 5.94 -8.62
CA THR A 29 -8.12 6.68 -8.79
C THR A 29 -7.76 6.87 -10.26
N ASP A 30 -7.24 8.08 -10.60
CA ASP A 30 -6.58 8.37 -11.86
C ASP A 30 -5.53 9.49 -11.71
N LEU A 31 -4.64 9.61 -12.69
CA LEU A 31 -3.52 10.57 -12.65
C LEU A 31 -3.97 12.04 -12.65
N GLU A 32 -5.08 12.39 -13.33
CA GLU A 32 -5.61 13.77 -13.36
C GLU A 32 -6.16 14.20 -12.01
N ARG A 33 -6.70 13.26 -11.21
CA ARG A 33 -7.15 13.53 -9.84
C ARG A 33 -6.00 13.50 -8.85
N LEU A 34 -5.06 12.56 -8.98
CA LEU A 34 -3.87 12.47 -8.14
C LEU A 34 -3.00 13.73 -8.21
N ARG A 35 -2.79 14.30 -9.42
CA ARG A 35 -1.96 15.51 -9.58
C ARG A 35 -2.50 16.77 -8.89
N LYS A 36 -3.71 16.74 -8.33
CA LYS A 36 -4.25 17.83 -7.51
C LYS A 36 -3.59 17.90 -6.13
N PHE A 37 -2.98 16.80 -5.70
CA PHE A 37 -2.18 16.73 -4.47
C PHE A 37 -0.72 17.06 -4.80
N THR A 38 -0.04 17.78 -3.91
CA THR A 38 1.36 18.19 -4.14
C THR A 38 2.11 18.34 -2.81
N PRO A 39 3.21 17.57 -2.60
CA PRO A 39 3.68 16.48 -3.44
C PRO A 39 2.69 15.31 -3.51
N CYS A 40 2.81 14.46 -4.53
CA CYS A 40 1.96 13.30 -4.71
C CYS A 40 2.76 12.04 -5.07
N ALA A 41 2.48 10.93 -4.38
CA ALA A 41 3.00 9.61 -4.69
C ALA A 41 1.90 8.55 -4.56
N GLN A 42 1.96 7.53 -5.42
CA GLN A 42 1.02 6.41 -5.44
C GLN A 42 1.77 5.09 -5.67
N VAL A 43 1.48 4.10 -4.84
CA VAL A 43 1.87 2.71 -5.13
C VAL A 43 0.75 2.05 -5.92
N PHE A 44 1.06 1.64 -7.14
CA PHE A 44 0.15 0.91 -8.02
C PHE A 44 0.39 -0.59 -7.87
N ALA A 45 -0.62 -1.31 -7.44
CA ALA A 45 -0.56 -2.74 -7.24
C ALA A 45 -0.83 -3.50 -8.54
N VAL A 46 -0.10 -4.59 -8.71
CA VAL A 46 -0.36 -5.63 -9.68
C VAL A 46 -0.83 -6.85 -8.92
N CYS A 47 -2.10 -7.18 -9.06
CA CYS A 47 -2.74 -8.36 -8.48
C CYS A 47 -3.51 -9.13 -9.55
N ALA A 48 -3.12 -10.38 -9.82
CA ALA A 48 -3.80 -11.22 -10.80
C ALA A 48 -5.08 -11.88 -10.25
N GLU A 49 -5.33 -11.79 -8.95
CA GLU A 49 -6.51 -12.31 -8.23
C GLU A 49 -6.84 -13.80 -8.52
N THR A 50 -5.83 -14.58 -8.91
CA THR A 50 -6.02 -15.96 -9.34
C THR A 50 -4.75 -16.77 -9.24
N LEU A 51 -4.90 -18.09 -9.02
CA LEU A 51 -3.81 -19.08 -9.11
C LEU A 51 -3.69 -19.70 -10.52
N ASP A 52 -4.58 -19.36 -11.46
CA ASP A 52 -4.47 -19.78 -12.86
C ASP A 52 -3.52 -18.87 -13.63
N ARG A 53 -2.32 -19.36 -13.95
CA ARG A 53 -1.25 -18.65 -14.66
C ARG A 53 -0.94 -17.25 -14.06
N PRO A 54 -0.71 -17.15 -12.75
CA PRO A 54 -0.58 -15.86 -12.08
C PRO A 54 0.60 -15.04 -12.62
N VAL A 55 1.74 -15.67 -12.92
CA VAL A 55 2.93 -15.02 -13.47
C VAL A 55 2.68 -14.38 -14.83
N GLU A 56 1.95 -15.06 -15.72
CA GLU A 56 1.64 -14.53 -17.06
C GLU A 56 0.71 -13.32 -16.97
N LYS A 57 -0.32 -13.40 -16.13
CA LYS A 57 -1.28 -12.32 -15.90
C LYS A 57 -0.61 -11.10 -15.27
N ALA A 58 0.16 -11.30 -14.21
CA ALA A 58 0.91 -10.22 -13.58
C ALA A 58 1.90 -9.53 -14.54
N ARG A 59 2.60 -10.30 -15.37
CA ARG A 59 3.47 -9.73 -16.43
C ARG A 59 2.70 -8.90 -17.47
N ALA A 60 1.49 -9.33 -17.83
CA ALA A 60 0.65 -8.54 -18.73
C ALA A 60 0.23 -7.21 -18.08
N MET A 61 -0.13 -7.24 -16.80
CA MET A 61 -0.48 -6.04 -16.02
C MET A 61 0.73 -5.11 -15.84
N LEU A 62 1.92 -5.64 -15.48
CA LEU A 62 3.17 -4.87 -15.38
C LEU A 62 3.48 -4.16 -16.70
N ARG A 63 3.41 -4.87 -17.84
CA ARG A 63 3.63 -4.25 -19.17
C ARG A 63 2.59 -3.16 -19.48
N ARG A 64 1.34 -3.35 -19.05
CA ARG A 64 0.31 -2.32 -19.25
C ARG A 64 0.57 -1.12 -18.37
N LEU A 65 0.88 -1.33 -17.09
CA LEU A 65 1.17 -0.26 -16.13
C LEU A 65 2.37 0.59 -16.60
N ASN A 66 3.48 -0.06 -16.94
CA ASN A 66 4.66 0.64 -17.45
C ASN A 66 4.36 1.47 -18.70
N ARG A 67 3.58 0.93 -19.65
CA ARG A 67 3.13 1.69 -20.85
C ARG A 67 2.24 2.87 -20.49
N GLU A 68 1.34 2.73 -19.52
CA GLU A 68 0.51 3.85 -19.05
C GLU A 68 1.34 4.95 -18.40
N ILE A 69 2.34 4.58 -17.58
CA ILE A 69 3.26 5.54 -16.96
C ILE A 69 4.09 6.26 -18.03
N GLU A 70 4.67 5.52 -18.97
CA GLU A 70 5.46 6.08 -20.07
C GLU A 70 4.64 7.05 -20.94
N LYS A 71 3.44 6.64 -21.34
CA LYS A 71 2.51 7.44 -22.15
C LYS A 71 2.09 8.75 -21.46
N ASN A 72 2.07 8.77 -20.13
CA ASN A 72 1.66 9.92 -19.33
C ASN A 72 2.85 10.57 -18.58
N SER A 73 4.06 10.43 -19.13
CA SER A 73 5.30 10.95 -18.53
C SER A 73 5.32 12.48 -18.33
N ASP A 74 4.37 13.20 -18.91
CA ASP A 74 4.11 14.62 -18.65
C ASP A 74 3.63 14.88 -17.20
N ILE A 75 2.90 13.94 -16.58
CA ILE A 75 2.27 14.10 -15.26
C ILE A 75 2.65 13.03 -14.23
N VAL A 76 3.29 11.94 -14.63
CA VAL A 76 3.71 10.84 -13.74
C VAL A 76 5.15 10.44 -14.03
N MET A 77 5.85 9.95 -13.02
CA MET A 77 7.21 9.43 -13.14
C MET A 77 7.33 8.11 -12.38
N LEU A 78 7.82 7.04 -13.04
CA LEU A 78 8.18 5.80 -12.38
C LEU A 78 9.38 6.04 -11.45
N CYS A 79 9.24 5.62 -10.20
CA CYS A 79 10.26 5.78 -9.17
C CYS A 79 10.85 4.41 -8.81
N LEU A 80 12.15 4.25 -9.02
CA LEU A 80 12.89 3.01 -8.80
C LEU A 80 13.77 3.07 -7.54
N ASN A 81 13.92 4.24 -6.97
CA ASN A 81 14.67 4.52 -5.74
C ASN A 81 14.12 5.79 -5.08
N PHE A 82 14.59 6.10 -3.88
CA PHE A 82 14.13 7.26 -3.14
C PHE A 82 14.42 8.61 -3.84
N HIS A 83 15.57 8.73 -4.52
CA HIS A 83 15.90 9.93 -5.26
C HIS A 83 14.86 10.25 -6.37
N ASP A 84 14.31 9.22 -7.00
CA ASP A 84 13.27 9.40 -8.03
C ASP A 84 11.98 9.97 -7.43
N ILE A 85 11.59 9.57 -6.22
CA ILE A 85 10.41 10.12 -5.50
C ILE A 85 10.62 11.61 -5.25
N LYS A 86 11.79 12.00 -4.77
CA LYS A 86 12.16 13.40 -4.56
C LYS A 86 12.10 14.18 -5.86
N LYS A 87 12.72 13.67 -6.91
CA LYS A 87 12.74 14.29 -8.25
C LYS A 87 11.34 14.45 -8.83
N ALA A 88 10.46 13.45 -8.71
CA ALA A 88 9.07 13.55 -9.15
C ALA A 88 8.35 14.69 -8.43
N SER A 89 8.52 14.82 -7.10
CA SER A 89 7.96 15.90 -6.31
C SER A 89 8.46 17.28 -6.76
N GLU A 90 9.77 17.42 -7.01
CA GLU A 90 10.38 18.68 -7.52
C GLU A 90 9.84 19.07 -8.91
N LEU A 91 9.52 18.07 -9.75
CA LEU A 91 8.95 18.27 -11.09
C LEU A 91 7.42 18.47 -11.06
N GLY A 92 6.77 18.40 -9.90
CA GLY A 92 5.31 18.48 -9.79
C GLY A 92 4.58 17.31 -10.46
N LYS A 93 5.22 16.15 -10.54
CA LYS A 93 4.66 14.91 -11.09
C LYS A 93 4.22 13.97 -9.98
N VAL A 94 3.28 13.07 -10.29
CA VAL A 94 2.94 11.95 -9.43
C VAL A 94 4.12 10.96 -9.43
N ALA A 95 4.66 10.67 -8.25
CA ALA A 95 5.67 9.62 -8.08
C ALA A 95 4.95 8.25 -8.11
N ALA A 96 5.19 7.44 -9.13
CA ALA A 96 4.60 6.11 -9.26
C ALA A 96 5.58 5.04 -8.77
N LEU A 97 5.16 4.24 -7.78
CA LEU A 97 5.85 3.00 -7.40
C LEU A 97 4.99 1.81 -7.83
N ILE A 98 5.61 0.66 -8.03
CA ILE A 98 4.91 -0.57 -8.42
C ILE A 98 5.02 -1.59 -7.29
N SER A 99 3.88 -2.17 -6.90
CA SER A 99 3.82 -3.34 -6.04
C SER A 99 3.35 -4.58 -6.80
N VAL A 100 3.69 -5.76 -6.27
CA VAL A 100 3.07 -7.03 -6.66
C VAL A 100 2.45 -7.65 -5.42
N GLU A 101 1.15 -7.93 -5.50
CA GLU A 101 0.36 -8.43 -4.40
C GLU A 101 0.14 -9.93 -4.51
N GLY A 102 1.02 -10.67 -3.80
CA GLY A 102 1.15 -12.11 -3.87
C GLY A 102 2.37 -12.55 -4.69
N CYS A 103 3.42 -13.05 -4.00
CA CYS A 103 4.68 -13.38 -4.65
C CYS A 103 4.65 -14.67 -5.48
N GLU A 104 3.54 -15.41 -5.50
CA GLU A 104 3.26 -16.47 -6.48
C GLU A 104 3.14 -15.93 -7.92
N GLN A 105 3.02 -14.62 -8.08
CA GLN A 105 2.83 -13.91 -9.35
C GLN A 105 4.15 -13.47 -10.00
N ILE A 106 5.28 -13.62 -9.31
CA ILE A 106 6.60 -13.27 -9.87
C ILE A 106 7.37 -14.52 -10.24
N SER A 107 8.16 -14.46 -11.32
CA SER A 107 9.04 -15.57 -11.72
C SER A 107 10.31 -15.64 -10.88
N SER A 108 10.85 -14.49 -10.48
CA SER A 108 11.99 -14.32 -9.58
C SER A 108 12.03 -12.88 -9.04
N LEU A 109 12.75 -12.68 -7.94
CA LEU A 109 13.02 -11.34 -7.40
C LEU A 109 13.77 -10.46 -8.41
N GLU A 110 14.73 -11.03 -9.15
CA GLU A 110 15.52 -10.31 -10.16
C GLU A 110 14.64 -9.80 -11.30
N SER A 111 13.72 -10.65 -11.80
CA SER A 111 12.78 -10.24 -12.84
C SER A 111 11.84 -9.14 -12.36
N ALA A 112 11.26 -9.28 -11.16
CA ALA A 112 10.40 -8.26 -10.59
C ALA A 112 11.13 -6.92 -10.40
N TYR A 113 12.38 -6.95 -9.93
CA TYR A 113 13.19 -5.76 -9.75
C TYR A 113 13.50 -5.05 -11.08
N GLN A 114 13.82 -5.83 -12.14
CA GLN A 114 14.06 -5.32 -13.49
C GLN A 114 12.78 -4.74 -14.13
N ASP A 115 11.64 -5.33 -13.83
CA ASP A 115 10.31 -4.85 -14.29
C ASP A 115 9.83 -3.59 -13.54
N GLY A 116 10.63 -3.07 -12.59
CA GLY A 116 10.36 -1.84 -11.85
C GLY A 116 9.60 -2.01 -10.54
N VAL A 117 9.32 -3.23 -10.11
CA VAL A 117 8.65 -3.50 -8.83
C VAL A 117 9.57 -3.11 -7.67
N ARG A 118 9.01 -2.46 -6.66
CA ARG A 118 9.74 -2.07 -5.43
C ARG A 118 9.02 -2.47 -4.15
N VAL A 119 7.74 -2.82 -4.21
CA VAL A 119 6.96 -3.30 -3.06
C VAL A 119 6.49 -4.72 -3.35
N LEU A 120 6.63 -5.61 -2.37
CA LEU A 120 6.24 -7.01 -2.48
C LEU A 120 5.38 -7.42 -1.29
N HIS A 121 4.21 -7.99 -1.59
CA HIS A 121 3.39 -8.68 -0.60
C HIS A 121 3.70 -10.18 -0.70
N PRO A 122 4.20 -10.83 0.37
CA PRO A 122 4.53 -12.26 0.33
C PRO A 122 3.36 -13.13 -0.10
N THR A 123 2.14 -12.77 0.29
CA THR A 123 0.88 -13.43 -0.09
C THR A 123 -0.15 -12.41 -0.50
N TRP A 124 -1.13 -12.83 -1.29
CA TRP A 124 -2.45 -12.23 -1.38
C TRP A 124 -3.43 -13.03 -0.50
N ASN A 125 -4.63 -13.34 -0.97
CA ASN A 125 -5.65 -14.09 -0.22
C ASN A 125 -5.43 -15.61 -0.20
N PHE A 126 -4.40 -16.12 -0.86
CA PHE A 126 -4.08 -17.53 -0.95
C PHE A 126 -2.74 -17.84 -0.26
N ASP A 127 -2.68 -18.99 0.40
CA ASP A 127 -1.41 -19.58 0.80
C ASP A 127 -0.56 -19.88 -0.45
N ASN A 128 0.73 -19.67 -0.35
CA ASN A 128 1.67 -20.02 -1.40
C ASN A 128 2.89 -20.76 -0.83
N GLU A 129 3.90 -21.00 -1.64
CA GLU A 129 5.12 -21.69 -1.23
C GLU A 129 5.99 -20.91 -0.21
N LEU A 130 5.71 -19.59 -0.01
CA LEU A 130 6.47 -18.74 0.89
C LEU A 130 5.81 -18.65 2.26
N CYS A 131 4.47 -18.51 2.30
CA CYS A 131 3.74 -18.19 3.52
C CYS A 131 2.25 -18.52 3.43
N GLY A 132 1.62 -18.63 4.58
CA GLY A 132 0.15 -18.58 4.69
C GLY A 132 -0.41 -17.18 4.61
N ALA A 133 -1.60 -17.06 4.02
CA ALA A 133 -2.34 -15.80 3.93
C ALA A 133 -3.26 -15.59 5.14
N ALA A 134 -3.67 -14.34 5.38
CA ALA A 134 -4.65 -13.99 6.42
C ALA A 134 -6.01 -14.66 6.21
N ALA A 135 -6.41 -14.84 4.94
CA ALA A 135 -7.61 -15.58 4.55
C ALA A 135 -7.38 -17.09 4.32
N GLY A 136 -6.15 -17.58 4.53
CA GLY A 136 -5.71 -18.93 4.25
C GLY A 136 -5.64 -19.83 5.50
N SER A 137 -4.63 -20.72 5.51
CA SER A 137 -4.49 -21.75 6.55
C SER A 137 -3.92 -21.26 7.89
N GLY A 138 -3.47 -20.01 7.98
CA GLY A 138 -2.79 -19.46 9.16
C GLY A 138 -1.34 -19.94 9.35
N LYS A 139 -0.74 -20.65 8.37
CA LYS A 139 0.67 -21.08 8.41
C LYS A 139 1.61 -19.88 8.40
N GLY A 140 2.78 -20.05 9.02
CA GLY A 140 3.85 -19.06 8.99
C GLY A 140 4.69 -19.12 7.71
N LEU A 141 5.85 -18.43 7.74
CA LEU A 141 6.85 -18.52 6.69
C LEU A 141 7.41 -19.95 6.59
N THR A 142 7.54 -20.43 5.36
CA THR A 142 8.35 -21.60 5.08
C THR A 142 9.84 -21.24 5.12
N GLU A 143 10.73 -22.23 5.08
CA GLU A 143 12.17 -21.98 4.92
C GLU A 143 12.46 -21.18 3.63
N LYS A 144 11.72 -21.49 2.54
CA LYS A 144 11.80 -20.71 1.29
C LYS A 144 11.33 -19.26 1.51
N GLY A 145 10.26 -19.08 2.28
CA GLY A 145 9.76 -17.74 2.65
C GLY A 145 10.77 -16.94 3.46
N ARG A 146 11.43 -17.55 4.45
CA ARG A 146 12.50 -16.90 5.24
C ARG A 146 13.69 -16.46 4.37
N ALA A 147 14.12 -17.33 3.46
CA ALA A 147 15.18 -16.99 2.51
C ALA A 147 14.75 -15.88 1.53
N PHE A 148 13.50 -15.92 1.06
CA PHE A 148 12.92 -14.90 0.20
C PHE A 148 12.89 -13.52 0.87
N VAL A 149 12.40 -13.41 2.11
CA VAL A 149 12.35 -12.16 2.89
C VAL A 149 13.73 -11.51 2.96
N ARG A 150 14.75 -12.27 3.41
CA ARG A 150 16.13 -11.76 3.49
C ARG A 150 16.68 -11.29 2.14
N LYS A 151 16.46 -12.08 1.10
CA LYS A 151 16.93 -11.74 -0.26
C LYS A 151 16.23 -10.50 -0.80
N ALA A 152 14.91 -10.41 -0.67
CA ALA A 152 14.14 -9.27 -1.13
C ALA A 152 14.61 -7.97 -0.47
N GLN A 153 14.80 -7.96 0.85
CA GLN A 153 15.28 -6.77 1.56
C GLN A 153 16.70 -6.37 1.19
N ARG A 154 17.61 -7.34 0.95
CA ARG A 154 18.96 -7.03 0.46
C ARG A 154 18.98 -6.45 -0.95
N MET A 155 18.01 -6.80 -1.77
CA MET A 155 17.82 -6.22 -3.10
C MET A 155 17.17 -4.83 -3.06
N GLY A 156 16.67 -4.36 -1.91
CA GLY A 156 16.02 -3.06 -1.76
C GLY A 156 14.51 -3.09 -1.99
N PHE A 157 13.87 -4.26 -1.91
CA PHE A 157 12.40 -4.31 -1.89
C PHE A 157 11.85 -3.91 -0.53
N ILE A 158 10.72 -3.21 -0.56
CA ILE A 158 9.84 -2.99 0.58
C ILE A 158 8.95 -4.22 0.72
N LEU A 159 8.87 -4.77 1.92
CA LEU A 159 7.96 -5.86 2.23
C LEU A 159 6.67 -5.31 2.85
N ASP A 160 5.55 -5.60 2.21
CA ASP A 160 4.22 -5.26 2.67
C ASP A 160 3.51 -6.51 3.19
N MET A 161 3.12 -6.48 4.47
CA MET A 161 2.55 -7.62 5.18
C MET A 161 1.02 -7.61 5.26
N SER A 162 0.35 -6.80 4.45
CA SER A 162 -1.10 -6.58 4.55
C SER A 162 -1.95 -7.84 4.42
N HIS A 163 -1.54 -8.83 3.64
CA HIS A 163 -2.29 -10.07 3.42
C HIS A 163 -1.68 -11.31 4.10
N ILE A 164 -0.57 -11.14 4.80
CA ILE A 164 0.12 -12.27 5.41
C ILE A 164 -0.67 -12.82 6.61
N SER A 165 -0.56 -14.12 6.89
CA SER A 165 -1.12 -14.69 8.10
C SER A 165 -0.51 -14.09 9.37
N GLU A 166 -1.22 -14.12 10.50
CA GLU A 166 -0.68 -13.64 11.77
C GLU A 166 0.64 -14.33 12.14
N ARG A 167 0.74 -15.66 11.93
CA ARG A 167 1.98 -16.41 12.14
C ARG A 167 3.09 -15.94 11.19
N GLY A 168 2.76 -15.75 9.91
CA GLY A 168 3.71 -15.25 8.91
C GLY A 168 4.21 -13.84 9.20
N PHE A 169 3.36 -12.99 9.79
CA PHE A 169 3.74 -11.67 10.27
C PHE A 169 4.88 -11.75 11.28
N TRP A 170 4.71 -12.56 12.35
CA TRP A 170 5.74 -12.71 13.38
C TRP A 170 7.02 -13.38 12.84
N ASP A 171 6.86 -14.43 12.04
CA ASP A 171 8.01 -15.09 11.40
C ASP A 171 8.79 -14.14 10.47
N THR A 172 8.10 -13.16 9.82
CA THR A 172 8.76 -12.14 8.99
C THR A 172 9.57 -11.19 9.85
N LEU A 173 9.03 -10.73 10.99
CA LEU A 173 9.73 -9.84 11.91
C LEU A 173 10.98 -10.50 12.52
N GLU A 174 10.98 -11.82 12.73
CA GLU A 174 12.17 -12.56 13.20
C GLU A 174 13.34 -12.51 12.21
N VAL A 175 13.07 -12.36 10.93
CA VAL A 175 14.10 -12.48 9.88
C VAL A 175 14.34 -11.20 9.09
N CYS A 176 13.52 -10.16 9.26
CA CYS A 176 13.69 -8.90 8.55
C CYS A 176 14.90 -8.13 9.09
N GLU A 177 15.63 -7.51 8.17
CA GLU A 177 16.84 -6.70 8.45
C GLU A 177 16.56 -5.19 8.27
N LYS A 178 15.45 -4.84 7.62
CA LYS A 178 15.00 -3.46 7.34
C LYS A 178 13.56 -3.28 7.77
N PRO A 179 13.05 -2.05 7.89
CA PRO A 179 11.64 -1.80 8.14
C PRO A 179 10.72 -2.57 7.19
N VAL A 180 9.56 -2.97 7.69
CA VAL A 180 8.48 -3.61 6.94
C VAL A 180 7.19 -2.84 7.20
N ILE A 181 6.24 -2.90 6.28
CA ILE A 181 4.97 -2.19 6.40
C ILE A 181 3.78 -3.15 6.35
N ALA A 182 2.63 -2.70 6.82
CA ALA A 182 1.32 -3.25 6.49
C ALA A 182 0.58 -2.15 5.70
N GLY A 183 0.82 -2.08 4.39
CA GLY A 183 0.53 -0.94 3.55
C GLY A 183 -0.95 -0.57 3.45
N HIS A 184 -1.88 -1.51 3.77
CA HIS A 184 -3.33 -1.28 3.79
C HIS A 184 -4.04 -2.18 4.80
N SER A 185 -3.83 -1.90 6.12
CA SER A 185 -4.38 -2.69 7.24
C SER A 185 -4.81 -1.81 8.39
N ASN A 186 -6.02 -2.04 8.91
CA ASN A 186 -6.63 -1.26 9.98
C ASN A 186 -6.43 -1.90 11.37
N ALA A 187 -7.02 -1.30 12.42
CA ALA A 187 -6.93 -1.79 13.79
C ALA A 187 -7.96 -2.89 14.07
N LYS A 188 -7.52 -4.07 14.51
CA LYS A 188 -8.36 -5.21 14.86
C LYS A 188 -9.22 -4.95 16.10
N ALA A 189 -8.75 -4.09 17.00
CA ALA A 189 -9.50 -3.66 18.18
C ALA A 189 -10.81 -2.97 17.83
N LEU A 190 -10.90 -2.28 16.67
CA LEU A 190 -12.11 -1.59 16.21
C LEU A 190 -12.96 -2.44 15.26
N CYS A 191 -12.31 -3.33 14.49
CA CYS A 191 -12.99 -4.25 13.59
C CYS A 191 -12.25 -5.58 13.56
N ASN A 192 -12.79 -6.59 14.23
CA ASN A 192 -12.14 -7.90 14.39
C ASN A 192 -12.27 -8.76 13.13
N VAL A 193 -11.47 -8.45 12.13
CA VAL A 193 -11.31 -9.25 10.89
C VAL A 193 -9.86 -9.70 10.72
N PRO A 194 -9.59 -10.81 10.01
CA PRO A 194 -8.23 -11.33 9.85
C PRO A 194 -7.24 -10.38 9.17
N ARG A 195 -7.75 -9.43 8.35
CA ARG A 195 -6.94 -8.46 7.60
C ARG A 195 -6.48 -7.27 8.45
N ASN A 196 -7.08 -7.07 9.63
CA ASN A 196 -6.72 -5.99 10.54
C ASN A 196 -5.63 -6.44 11.53
N LEU A 197 -4.78 -5.49 11.92
CA LEU A 197 -3.66 -5.68 12.84
C LEU A 197 -4.10 -5.67 14.29
N THR A 198 -3.54 -6.55 15.11
CA THR A 198 -3.62 -6.39 16.57
C THR A 198 -2.75 -5.21 17.02
N ASP A 199 -2.97 -4.73 18.25
CA ASP A 199 -2.17 -3.66 18.84
C ASP A 199 -0.69 -4.07 18.96
N GLU A 200 -0.43 -5.35 19.28
CA GLU A 200 0.92 -5.91 19.36
C GLU A 200 1.60 -5.93 17.97
N GLN A 201 0.87 -6.28 16.92
CA GLN A 201 1.41 -6.25 15.56
C GLN A 201 1.74 -4.82 15.13
N PHE A 202 0.85 -3.85 15.41
CA PHE A 202 1.12 -2.45 15.11
C PHE A 202 2.34 -1.92 15.88
N ASN A 203 2.43 -2.19 17.19
CA ASN A 203 3.58 -1.81 18.02
C ASN A 203 4.88 -2.44 17.52
N ALA A 204 4.83 -3.67 17.02
CA ALA A 204 6.00 -4.34 16.44
C ALA A 204 6.44 -3.65 15.13
N LEU A 205 5.50 -3.22 14.26
CA LEU A 205 5.83 -2.40 13.08
C LEU A 205 6.51 -1.08 13.46
N VAL A 206 5.97 -0.37 14.44
CA VAL A 206 6.59 0.86 14.98
C VAL A 206 8.01 0.61 15.45
N THR A 207 8.22 -0.48 16.19
CA THR A 207 9.53 -0.85 16.75
C THR A 207 10.59 -1.10 15.69
N VAL A 208 10.23 -1.71 14.55
CA VAL A 208 11.17 -1.94 13.43
C VAL A 208 11.28 -0.74 12.49
N GLY A 209 10.64 0.39 12.83
CA GLY A 209 10.68 1.63 12.05
C GLY A 209 9.82 1.62 10.80
N GLY A 210 8.86 0.71 10.74
CA GLY A 210 7.82 0.60 9.71
C GLY A 210 6.51 1.27 10.12
N GLY A 211 5.39 0.79 9.59
CA GLY A 211 4.08 1.35 9.91
C GLY A 211 2.91 0.68 9.20
N ALA A 212 1.71 1.25 9.38
CA ALA A 212 0.47 0.76 8.82
C ALA A 212 -0.26 1.82 7.98
N GLY A 213 -0.70 1.44 6.79
CA GLY A 213 -1.57 2.23 5.92
C GLY A 213 -3.04 1.99 6.24
N ILE A 214 -3.81 3.07 6.38
CA ILE A 214 -5.24 3.00 6.65
C ILE A 214 -5.98 2.59 5.39
N ASN A 215 -6.61 1.40 5.45
CA ASN A 215 -7.44 0.85 4.39
C ASN A 215 -8.86 1.44 4.44
N LEU A 216 -9.40 1.81 3.29
CA LEU A 216 -10.73 2.41 3.17
C LEU A 216 -11.85 1.40 2.92
N TYR A 217 -11.59 0.10 2.93
CA TYR A 217 -12.63 -0.90 2.73
C TYR A 217 -13.63 -0.89 3.90
N PRO A 218 -14.93 -0.60 3.69
CA PRO A 218 -15.91 -0.47 4.75
C PRO A 218 -16.04 -1.69 5.65
N GLU A 219 -15.78 -2.90 5.12
CA GLU A 219 -15.83 -4.14 5.90
C GLU A 219 -14.66 -4.28 6.88
N PHE A 220 -13.58 -3.51 6.70
CA PHE A 220 -12.43 -3.45 7.62
C PHE A 220 -12.49 -2.27 8.59
N LEU A 221 -13.47 -1.35 8.40
CA LEU A 221 -13.67 -0.20 9.26
C LEU A 221 -14.67 -0.47 10.42
N GLY A 222 -15.48 -1.53 10.32
CA GLY A 222 -16.47 -1.84 11.35
C GLY A 222 -17.69 -0.92 11.31
N LEU A 223 -18.18 -0.49 12.48
CA LEU A 223 -19.38 0.30 12.59
C LEU A 223 -19.20 1.71 12.01
N GLY A 224 -20.24 2.18 11.30
CA GLY A 224 -20.30 3.53 10.73
C GLY A 224 -19.89 3.62 9.28
N LYS A 225 -18.94 2.83 8.80
CA LYS A 225 -18.50 2.74 7.39
C LYS A 225 -18.42 4.09 6.66
N ASN A 226 -17.92 5.12 7.34
CA ASN A 226 -17.82 6.50 6.88
C ASN A 226 -16.49 7.12 7.31
N ILE A 227 -16.28 8.40 7.00
CA ILE A 227 -15.06 9.12 7.35
C ILE A 227 -14.73 9.09 8.86
N ASN A 228 -15.74 9.06 9.74
CA ASN A 228 -15.50 8.98 11.18
C ASN A 228 -14.93 7.61 11.58
N ALA A 229 -15.35 6.54 10.92
CA ALA A 229 -14.75 5.21 11.14
C ALA A 229 -13.29 5.18 10.68
N VAL A 230 -12.96 5.81 9.54
CA VAL A 230 -11.57 5.96 9.09
C VAL A 230 -10.73 6.70 10.15
N ILE A 231 -11.25 7.84 10.64
CA ILE A 231 -10.56 8.63 11.66
C ILE A 231 -10.38 7.83 12.96
N ALA A 232 -11.37 7.03 13.37
CA ALA A 232 -11.25 6.21 14.57
C ALA A 232 -10.07 5.22 14.50
N HIS A 233 -9.81 4.62 13.33
CA HIS A 233 -8.62 3.76 13.15
C HIS A 233 -7.32 4.55 13.21
N ILE A 234 -7.27 5.76 12.64
CA ILE A 234 -6.14 6.67 12.76
C ILE A 234 -5.90 6.99 14.24
N GLU A 235 -6.94 7.44 14.96
CA GLU A 235 -6.89 7.79 16.39
C GLU A 235 -6.42 6.61 17.25
N HIS A 236 -6.89 5.40 16.96
CA HIS A 236 -6.47 4.20 17.68
C HIS A 236 -4.97 3.96 17.52
N PHE A 237 -4.45 3.97 16.29
CA PHE A 237 -3.01 3.80 16.06
C PHE A 237 -2.16 4.96 16.62
N LEU A 238 -2.66 6.19 16.57
CA LEU A 238 -2.00 7.32 17.24
C LEU A 238 -1.94 7.11 18.77
N SER A 239 -2.97 6.56 19.39
CA SER A 239 -2.98 6.26 20.84
C SER A 239 -1.94 5.22 21.24
N LEU A 240 -1.45 4.43 20.28
CA LEU A 240 -0.38 3.45 20.46
C LEU A 240 1.03 4.01 20.12
N GLY A 241 1.15 5.33 19.93
CA GLY A 241 2.43 5.97 19.59
C GLY A 241 2.77 5.96 18.10
N GLY A 242 1.75 5.92 17.25
CA GLY A 242 1.88 5.77 15.80
C GLY A 242 2.10 7.06 15.00
N GLU A 243 2.44 8.20 15.63
CA GLU A 243 2.54 9.50 14.96
C GLU A 243 3.49 9.52 13.75
N ARG A 244 4.50 8.62 13.76
CA ARG A 244 5.48 8.47 12.67
C ARG A 244 5.32 7.18 11.86
N SER A 245 4.24 6.42 12.10
CA SER A 245 4.06 5.07 11.55
C SER A 245 2.69 4.84 10.92
N VAL A 246 1.77 5.79 11.03
CA VAL A 246 0.46 5.73 10.36
C VAL A 246 0.50 6.54 9.09
N PHE A 247 -0.02 5.97 8.00
CA PHE A 247 -0.13 6.62 6.68
C PHE A 247 -1.39 6.15 5.96
N LEU A 248 -1.59 6.55 4.70
CA LEU A 248 -2.73 6.11 3.89
C LEU A 248 -2.34 4.90 3.03
N GLY A 249 -3.25 3.94 2.96
CA GLY A 249 -3.18 2.80 2.06
C GLY A 249 -4.61 2.47 1.64
N CYS A 250 -5.16 3.32 0.76
CA CYS A 250 -6.60 3.45 0.55
C CYS A 250 -7.25 2.21 -0.04
N ASP A 251 -6.49 1.36 -0.72
CA ASP A 251 -6.97 0.15 -1.39
C ASP A 251 -8.01 0.49 -2.49
N PHE A 252 -7.89 1.70 -3.08
CA PHE A 252 -8.75 2.13 -4.16
C PHE A 252 -8.69 1.16 -5.35
N ASP A 253 -9.85 0.88 -5.93
CA ASP A 253 -10.04 -0.04 -7.05
C ASP A 253 -9.83 -1.53 -6.73
N GLY A 254 -9.26 -1.90 -5.57
CA GLY A 254 -9.21 -3.25 -5.01
C GLY A 254 -10.40 -3.59 -4.11
N ILE A 255 -11.19 -2.59 -3.73
CA ILE A 255 -12.34 -2.72 -2.84
C ILE A 255 -13.66 -2.51 -3.58
N GLY A 256 -14.68 -3.28 -3.20
CA GLY A 256 -16.00 -3.22 -3.85
C GLY A 256 -16.82 -1.96 -3.52
N SER A 257 -16.46 -1.26 -2.46
CA SER A 257 -17.09 0.00 -2.05
C SER A 257 -16.14 0.81 -1.18
N THR A 258 -16.36 2.12 -1.11
CA THR A 258 -15.62 3.07 -0.29
C THR A 258 -16.46 3.57 0.88
N PRO A 259 -15.86 4.19 1.92
CA PRO A 259 -16.62 4.76 3.03
C PRO A 259 -17.53 5.89 2.55
N MET A 260 -18.69 6.01 3.18
CA MET A 260 -19.64 7.10 2.87
C MET A 260 -18.94 8.46 2.98
N GLY A 261 -19.00 9.23 1.90
CA GLY A 261 -18.36 10.54 1.75
C GLY A 261 -17.02 10.52 1.03
N ILE A 262 -16.46 9.34 0.69
CA ILE A 262 -15.26 9.20 -0.11
C ILE A 262 -15.60 8.30 -1.31
N CYS A 263 -15.67 8.85 -2.51
CA CYS A 263 -15.94 8.10 -3.74
C CYS A 263 -14.68 7.80 -4.55
N GLY A 264 -13.56 8.41 -4.18
CA GLY A 264 -12.26 8.22 -4.84
C GLY A 264 -11.20 9.14 -4.26
N VAL A 265 -10.06 9.18 -4.91
CA VAL A 265 -8.88 9.90 -4.43
C VAL A 265 -9.10 11.39 -4.23
N GLN A 266 -10.00 12.01 -5.01
CA GLN A 266 -10.27 13.44 -4.95
C GLN A 266 -10.89 13.90 -3.62
N GLU A 267 -11.61 13.00 -2.90
CA GLU A 267 -12.23 13.32 -1.61
C GLU A 267 -11.29 13.07 -0.40
N LEU A 268 -10.04 12.66 -0.62
CA LEU A 268 -9.06 12.56 0.48
C LEU A 268 -8.74 13.92 1.09
N ASP A 269 -8.97 15.03 0.37
CA ASP A 269 -8.91 16.38 0.93
C ASP A 269 -9.96 16.60 2.04
N MET A 270 -11.12 15.93 1.96
CA MET A 270 -12.14 15.97 3.02
C MET A 270 -11.63 15.32 4.31
N LEU A 271 -10.93 14.18 4.20
CA LEU A 271 -10.31 13.51 5.35
C LEU A 271 -9.22 14.41 5.98
N TYR A 272 -8.36 15.02 5.15
CA TYR A 272 -7.34 15.98 5.60
C TYR A 272 -7.98 17.14 6.39
N ASN A 273 -8.98 17.78 5.81
CA ASN A 273 -9.66 18.92 6.42
C ASN A 273 -10.47 18.53 7.66
N GLU A 274 -11.03 17.32 7.71
CA GLU A 274 -11.79 16.85 8.88
C GLU A 274 -10.86 16.61 10.08
N LEU A 275 -9.64 16.11 9.86
CA LEU A 275 -8.62 16.01 10.90
C LEU A 275 -8.23 17.40 11.43
N LEU A 276 -8.02 18.38 10.54
CA LEU A 276 -7.75 19.78 10.97
C LEU A 276 -8.89 20.38 11.79
N LYS A 277 -10.16 20.15 11.39
CA LYS A 277 -11.33 20.60 12.15
C LYS A 277 -11.42 19.98 13.56
N ARG A 278 -10.87 18.78 13.73
CA ARG A 278 -10.75 18.11 15.04
C ARG A 278 -9.54 18.60 15.86
N ASN A 279 -8.90 19.69 15.41
CA ASN A 279 -7.75 20.32 16.04
C ASN A 279 -6.48 19.45 16.07
N TYR A 280 -6.31 18.49 15.15
CA TYR A 280 -5.01 17.86 14.95
C TYR A 280 -4.03 18.89 14.38
N PRO A 281 -2.78 18.95 14.89
CA PRO A 281 -1.75 19.81 14.32
C PRO A 281 -1.54 19.51 12.83
N GLU A 282 -1.43 20.55 12.00
CA GLU A 282 -1.22 20.37 10.55
C GLU A 282 0.03 19.54 10.24
N THR A 283 1.07 19.65 11.08
CA THR A 283 2.29 18.83 10.97
C THR A 283 1.98 17.33 11.11
N LEU A 284 1.11 16.95 12.04
CA LEU A 284 0.69 15.55 12.20
C LEU A 284 -0.19 15.11 11.02
N VAL A 285 -1.15 15.92 10.60
CA VAL A 285 -2.02 15.59 9.47
C VAL A 285 -1.18 15.44 8.19
N ARG A 286 -0.20 16.32 7.97
CA ARG A 286 0.75 16.21 6.88
C ARG A 286 1.59 14.93 6.99
N ALA A 287 2.03 14.56 8.18
CA ALA A 287 2.79 13.34 8.40
C ALA A 287 1.99 12.08 8.03
N LEU A 288 0.71 12.00 8.40
CA LEU A 288 -0.22 10.93 8.02
C LEU A 288 -0.41 10.82 6.50
N PHE A 289 -0.43 11.95 5.80
CA PHE A 289 -0.69 12.01 4.36
C PHE A 289 0.56 11.87 3.50
N TRP A 290 1.75 12.14 4.05
CA TRP A 290 2.98 12.15 3.27
C TRP A 290 4.21 11.72 4.05
N ASP A 291 4.59 12.47 5.10
CA ASP A 291 5.94 12.40 5.64
C ASP A 291 6.26 11.02 6.23
N ASN A 292 5.30 10.35 6.89
CA ASN A 292 5.53 9.04 7.52
C ASN A 292 5.93 7.97 6.50
N LEU A 293 5.17 7.81 5.42
CA LEU A 293 5.50 6.83 4.39
C LEU A 293 6.76 7.25 3.61
N TYR A 294 6.93 8.53 3.34
CA TYR A 294 8.11 9.07 2.67
C TYR A 294 9.40 8.75 3.45
N ASP A 295 9.41 8.96 4.78
CA ASP A 295 10.55 8.66 5.65
C ASP A 295 10.84 7.15 5.76
N ILE A 296 9.79 6.31 5.70
CA ILE A 296 9.94 4.84 5.64
C ILE A 296 10.59 4.43 4.31
N MET A 297 10.13 5.00 3.18
CA MET A 297 10.70 4.72 1.86
C MET A 297 12.18 5.11 1.79
N GLU A 298 12.58 6.23 2.39
CA GLU A 298 13.98 6.69 2.44
C GLU A 298 14.91 5.67 3.11
N LYS A 299 14.43 4.97 4.14
CA LYS A 299 15.24 3.98 4.87
C LYS A 299 15.44 2.67 4.09
N ILE A 300 14.60 2.39 3.10
CA ILE A 300 14.56 1.08 2.42
C ILE A 300 15.10 1.17 1.00
N LEU A 301 14.64 2.17 0.21
CA LEU A 301 14.97 2.39 -1.20
C LEU A 301 16.26 3.18 -1.39
#